data_ba4dee77e619151f49385d0f410a94c0
#
_entry.id   ba4dee77e619151f49385d0f410a94c0
#
_cell.length_a   1.000
_cell.length_b   1.000
_cell.length_c   1.000
_cell.angle_alpha   90.00
_cell.angle_beta   90.00
_cell.angle_gamma   90.00
#
_symmetry.space_group_name_H-M   'P 1'
#
loop_
_entity.id
_entity.type
_entity.pdbx_description
1 polymer ?
#
loop_
_entity_poly.entity_id
_entity_poly.type
_entity_poly.pdbx_seq_one_letter_code
_entity_poly.pdbx_strand_id
1 'polypeptide(L)'
;MTLLDRICRAVLLITVVAGLLSCEDPSEVGLSLNSDGTQISVLYEEISLPTTNVFIDSLRTDADRRLLVGQYNDPIFGNTSSSAFSQLALTSFSFQRKEDSLTTDGKEVFEYEIDSVILQLRYNYFHSTNFTQSQSIKVQQINDTLFNSVFYFAKFPSMVDENSKVYGEQSFQVNPEVDTVLKINLDVFGEETLKFFKESSVGSISGDSIINQLRGIALIPGSGNSAILGFDPTHADSKLSVHYKIKQIENVQKDSTILDSLSVNFVFNNAVRFNKISTDRSSAELSEANVSFESFDLDNGKVYLQAATGIYPKIDLAPLKKFLADQSEIIINRCDIEIPNTFDISENDFINPVENSRFFFIKDGGNISNSTARVVLSNNGYLSNSSVPAYAIPNEDESSYETEITLFTQLINSDAIDVEKLLMVPSDITSLNQSIFEKSGVKLKVYYTVPN
;
A
#
# COMPACT_ATOMS: atom_id res chain seq x y z
N MET A 1 -29.37 55.72 22.82
CA MET A 1 -28.76 54.50 23.39
C MET A 1 -29.46 54.16 24.65
N THR A 2 -30.32 53.20 24.60
CA THR A 2 -31.19 52.81 25.71
C THR A 2 -30.40 52.07 26.80
N LEU A 3 -30.89 52.13 28.05
CA LEU A 3 -30.26 51.45 29.21
C LEU A 3 -30.07 49.96 28.92
N LEU A 4 -30.95 49.37 28.14
CA LEU A 4 -30.90 47.95 27.68
C LEU A 4 -29.64 47.65 26.83
N ASP A 5 -29.27 48.58 25.92
CA ASP A 5 -28.05 48.42 25.08
C ASP A 5 -26.76 48.43 25.88
N ARG A 6 -26.74 49.20 26.98
CA ARG A 6 -25.56 49.22 27.88
C ARG A 6 -25.45 47.96 28.71
N ILE A 7 -26.57 47.40 29.16
CA ILE A 7 -26.63 46.15 29.90
C ILE A 7 -26.21 44.95 29.00
N CYS A 8 -26.74 44.86 27.77
CA CYS A 8 -26.34 43.81 26.84
C CYS A 8 -24.85 43.83 26.49
N ARG A 9 -24.26 45.01 26.30
CA ARG A 9 -22.79 45.13 26.04
C ARG A 9 -21.95 44.77 27.27
N ALA A 10 -22.40 45.11 28.46
CA ALA A 10 -21.71 44.73 29.68
C ALA A 10 -21.77 43.24 29.94
N VAL A 11 -22.90 42.60 29.71
CA VAL A 11 -23.08 41.12 29.82
C VAL A 11 -22.21 40.41 28.78
N LEU A 12 -22.20 40.89 27.51
CA LEU A 12 -21.37 40.30 26.45
C LEU A 12 -19.87 40.40 26.80
N LEU A 13 -19.43 41.54 27.33
CA LEU A 13 -18.04 41.75 27.76
C LEU A 13 -17.64 40.84 28.92
N ILE A 14 -18.52 40.60 29.89
CA ILE A 14 -18.28 39.70 31.01
C ILE A 14 -18.22 38.25 30.56
N THR A 15 -19.05 37.86 29.58
CA THR A 15 -19.05 36.49 29.01
C THR A 15 -17.77 36.21 28.22
N VAL A 16 -17.27 37.21 27.47
CA VAL A 16 -16.00 37.06 26.72
C VAL A 16 -14.79 37.00 27.68
N VAL A 17 -14.78 37.79 28.74
CA VAL A 17 -13.71 37.76 29.74
C VAL A 17 -13.73 36.47 30.57
N ALA A 18 -14.93 35.93 30.88
CA ALA A 18 -15.05 34.64 31.59
C ALA A 18 -14.60 33.46 30.67
N GLY A 19 -14.81 33.56 29.36
CA GLY A 19 -14.31 32.55 28.37
C GLY A 19 -12.78 32.57 28.22
N LEU A 20 -12.12 33.68 28.46
CA LEU A 20 -10.65 33.79 28.37
C LEU A 20 -9.91 33.33 29.65
N LEU A 21 -10.63 33.12 30.74
CA LEU A 21 -10.06 32.61 32.02
C LEU A 21 -10.26 31.10 32.20
N SER A 22 -10.87 30.41 31.23
CA SER A 22 -11.07 28.95 31.26
C SER A 22 -9.96 28.21 30.47
N CYS A 23 -8.72 28.63 30.65
CA CYS A 23 -7.58 27.74 30.40
C CYS A 23 -7.32 26.96 31.67
N GLU A 24 -8.04 25.89 31.92
CA GLU A 24 -7.61 24.85 32.84
C GLU A 24 -6.45 24.10 32.18
N ASP A 25 -5.31 24.12 32.84
CA ASP A 25 -4.12 23.35 32.51
C ASP A 25 -4.52 21.86 32.57
N PRO A 26 -4.43 21.08 31.46
CA PRO A 26 -4.83 19.68 31.49
C PRO A 26 -3.99 18.80 32.43
N SER A 27 -2.96 19.35 33.04
CA SER A 27 -2.12 18.65 34.04
C SER A 27 -2.78 18.43 35.40
N GLU A 28 -3.93 19.07 35.71
CA GLU A 28 -4.58 18.96 37.02
C GLU A 28 -5.83 18.05 37.05
N VAL A 29 -6.21 17.41 35.96
CA VAL A 29 -7.37 16.51 35.95
C VAL A 29 -7.02 15.17 36.58
N GLY A 30 -7.31 15.01 37.85
CA GLY A 30 -7.23 13.73 38.55
C GLY A 30 -6.69 13.77 39.99
N LEU A 31 -6.27 14.94 40.51
CA LEU A 31 -5.53 15.04 41.79
C LEU A 31 -6.38 15.12 43.06
N SER A 32 -7.71 14.98 43.01
CA SER A 32 -8.54 15.21 44.20
C SER A 32 -9.42 14.05 44.63
N LEU A 33 -9.05 12.80 44.37
CA LEU A 33 -9.89 11.63 44.69
C LEU A 33 -9.47 10.82 45.92
N ASN A 34 -8.49 11.23 46.67
CA ASN A 34 -8.12 10.46 47.88
C ASN A 34 -8.25 11.29 49.14
N SER A 35 -9.25 10.98 49.98
CA SER A 35 -9.50 11.59 51.29
C SER A 35 -8.50 11.20 52.38
N ASP A 36 -7.56 10.28 52.09
CA ASP A 36 -6.64 9.69 53.10
C ASP A 36 -5.21 10.23 53.05
N GLY A 37 -4.97 11.36 52.37
CA GLY A 37 -3.70 12.08 52.48
C GLY A 37 -2.50 11.50 51.73
N THR A 38 -2.65 10.41 51.00
CA THR A 38 -1.63 9.88 50.08
C THR A 38 -1.75 10.59 48.73
N GLN A 39 -0.94 11.61 48.53
CA GLN A 39 -0.83 12.22 47.19
C GLN A 39 -0.11 11.23 46.25
N ILE A 40 -0.86 10.64 45.35
CA ILE A 40 -0.28 9.87 44.26
C ILE A 40 0.15 10.88 43.19
N SER A 41 1.46 11.09 43.08
CA SER A 41 2.03 11.98 42.07
C SER A 41 2.31 11.19 40.77
N VAL A 42 1.74 11.65 39.68
CA VAL A 42 2.14 11.17 38.34
C VAL A 42 3.41 11.89 37.95
N LEU A 43 4.45 11.13 37.69
CA LEU A 43 5.75 11.59 37.20
C LEU A 43 5.82 11.46 35.67
N TYR A 44 6.65 12.28 35.07
CA TYR A 44 6.88 12.30 33.64
C TYR A 44 8.36 12.17 33.31
N GLU A 45 8.68 11.33 32.34
CA GLU A 45 10.03 11.18 31.80
C GLU A 45 9.99 11.12 30.28
N GLU A 46 10.91 11.82 29.62
CA GLU A 46 11.13 11.77 28.20
C GLU A 46 12.39 10.96 27.88
N ILE A 47 12.24 9.85 27.18
CA ILE A 47 13.33 8.93 26.89
C ILE A 47 13.62 8.97 25.39
N SER A 48 14.80 9.45 25.00
CA SER A 48 15.26 9.39 23.59
C SER A 48 15.64 7.97 23.21
N LEU A 49 15.16 7.52 22.06
CA LEU A 49 15.43 6.18 21.52
C LEU A 49 16.39 6.25 20.34
N PRO A 50 17.58 5.63 20.42
CA PRO A 50 18.48 5.51 19.28
C PRO A 50 17.79 4.78 18.14
N THR A 51 17.86 5.36 16.95
CA THR A 51 17.20 4.80 15.74
C THR A 51 18.19 4.70 14.61
N THR A 52 18.15 3.58 13.89
CA THR A 52 18.96 3.30 12.69
C THR A 52 18.06 2.85 11.55
N ASN A 53 18.57 2.74 10.35
CA ASN A 53 17.87 2.12 9.24
C ASN A 53 18.18 0.63 9.13
N VAL A 54 17.25 -0.11 8.55
CA VAL A 54 17.44 -1.47 8.07
C VAL A 54 16.86 -1.60 6.67
N PHE A 55 17.56 -2.35 5.82
CA PHE A 55 17.04 -2.73 4.52
C PHE A 55 16.45 -4.14 4.57
N ILE A 56 15.25 -4.33 3.99
CA ILE A 56 14.57 -5.63 3.89
C ILE A 56 14.15 -5.86 2.44
N ASP A 57 14.73 -6.84 1.78
CA ASP A 57 14.48 -7.15 0.36
C ASP A 57 13.36 -8.17 0.13
N SER A 58 12.88 -8.80 1.19
CA SER A 58 11.90 -9.90 1.13
C SER A 58 10.47 -9.39 1.36
N LEU A 59 10.06 -8.40 0.57
CA LEU A 59 8.71 -7.81 0.64
C LEU A 59 7.73 -8.68 -0.14
N ARG A 60 6.69 -9.13 0.52
CA ARG A 60 5.62 -9.91 -0.10
C ARG A 60 4.65 -8.98 -0.82
N THR A 61 4.44 -9.21 -2.13
CA THR A 61 3.64 -8.33 -3.01
C THR A 61 2.45 -9.03 -3.68
N ASP A 62 2.10 -10.24 -3.26
CA ASP A 62 1.04 -11.07 -3.86
C ASP A 62 -0.38 -10.82 -3.33
N ALA A 63 -0.54 -9.99 -2.32
CA ALA A 63 -1.85 -9.66 -1.77
C ALA A 63 -2.16 -8.16 -1.87
N ASP A 64 -1.55 -7.51 -2.83
CA ASP A 64 -1.53 -6.06 -2.90
C ASP A 64 -2.84 -5.44 -3.36
N ARG A 65 -3.07 -4.23 -2.84
CA ARG A 65 -4.24 -3.41 -3.14
C ARG A 65 -4.17 -2.80 -4.54
N ARG A 66 -2.99 -2.83 -5.18
CA ARG A 66 -2.77 -2.19 -6.48
C ARG A 66 -1.79 -2.94 -7.36
N LEU A 67 -1.91 -2.73 -8.66
CA LEU A 67 -0.90 -3.08 -9.65
C LEU A 67 0.01 -1.86 -9.83
N LEU A 68 1.29 -1.98 -9.48
CA LEU A 68 2.28 -0.90 -9.60
C LEU A 68 3.08 -1.05 -10.90
N VAL A 69 3.09 0.00 -11.71
CA VAL A 69 3.82 0.02 -12.98
C VAL A 69 4.49 1.37 -13.18
N GLY A 70 5.76 1.35 -13.52
CA GLY A 70 6.47 2.57 -13.84
C GLY A 70 7.93 2.52 -13.45
N GLN A 71 8.59 3.65 -13.59
CA GLN A 71 9.96 3.88 -13.16
C GLN A 71 10.07 5.29 -12.60
N TYR A 72 10.75 5.41 -11.47
CA TYR A 72 11.01 6.70 -10.86
C TYR A 72 12.42 6.75 -10.27
N ASN A 73 13.14 7.84 -10.53
CA ASN A 73 14.47 8.06 -10.01
C ASN A 73 14.41 9.06 -8.84
N ASP A 74 14.59 8.55 -7.64
CA ASP A 74 14.64 9.33 -6.41
C ASP A 74 16.11 9.54 -5.99
N PRO A 75 16.56 10.79 -5.70
CA PRO A 75 17.93 11.05 -5.31
C PRO A 75 18.32 10.40 -3.97
N ILE A 76 17.36 10.13 -3.11
CA ILE A 76 17.57 9.52 -1.79
C ILE A 76 17.42 7.99 -1.88
N PHE A 77 16.28 7.51 -2.38
CA PHE A 77 15.91 6.10 -2.35
C PHE A 77 16.38 5.30 -3.57
N GLY A 78 16.80 5.97 -4.64
CA GLY A 78 17.36 5.34 -5.85
C GLY A 78 16.37 5.19 -7.00
N ASN A 79 16.84 4.58 -8.09
CA ASN A 79 16.05 4.34 -9.29
C ASN A 79 15.18 3.09 -9.11
N THR A 80 13.90 3.29 -8.86
CA THR A 80 12.94 2.21 -8.63
C THR A 80 12.14 1.93 -9.91
N SER A 81 12.05 0.65 -10.27
CA SER A 81 11.22 0.16 -11.36
C SER A 81 10.23 -0.87 -10.85
N SER A 82 8.99 -0.76 -11.26
CA SER A 82 7.92 -1.69 -10.89
C SER A 82 7.19 -2.23 -12.13
N SER A 83 6.95 -3.54 -12.13
CA SER A 83 6.13 -4.26 -13.12
C SER A 83 5.08 -5.09 -12.39
N ALA A 84 3.87 -5.12 -12.93
CA ALA A 84 2.78 -5.87 -12.34
C ALA A 84 2.44 -7.12 -13.17
N PHE A 85 2.13 -8.21 -12.48
CA PHE A 85 1.77 -9.51 -13.06
C PHE A 85 0.43 -9.95 -12.49
N SER A 86 -0.50 -10.37 -13.34
CA SER A 86 -1.82 -10.79 -12.91
C SER A 86 -2.42 -11.85 -13.83
N GLN A 87 -3.06 -12.84 -13.22
CA GLN A 87 -4.02 -13.67 -13.95
C GLN A 87 -5.25 -12.85 -14.34
N LEU A 88 -6.06 -13.43 -15.22
CA LEU A 88 -7.35 -12.90 -15.64
C LEU A 88 -8.45 -13.89 -15.24
N ALA A 89 -9.54 -13.38 -14.68
CA ALA A 89 -10.72 -14.17 -14.33
C ALA A 89 -11.93 -13.68 -15.13
N LEU A 90 -12.81 -14.60 -15.51
CA LEU A 90 -14.11 -14.25 -16.11
C LEU A 90 -15.13 -13.92 -15.02
N THR A 91 -15.93 -12.88 -15.23
CA THR A 91 -16.99 -12.49 -14.29
C THR A 91 -18.23 -13.37 -14.37
N SER A 92 -18.71 -13.60 -15.54
CA SER A 92 -19.77 -14.54 -15.88
C SER A 92 -19.69 -14.74 -17.40
N PHE A 93 -19.72 -15.97 -17.82
CA PHE A 93 -19.53 -16.27 -19.22
C PHE A 93 -20.76 -16.93 -19.82
N SER A 94 -21.32 -16.31 -20.82
CA SER A 94 -22.17 -16.97 -21.81
C SER A 94 -21.65 -16.61 -23.20
N PHE A 95 -20.68 -17.38 -23.70
CA PHE A 95 -20.39 -17.31 -25.13
C PHE A 95 -21.56 -17.95 -25.83
N GLN A 96 -22.41 -17.13 -26.44
CA GLN A 96 -23.53 -17.66 -27.27
C GLN A 96 -22.95 -18.18 -28.57
N ARG A 97 -22.80 -19.50 -28.67
CA ARG A 97 -22.71 -20.15 -29.93
C ARG A 97 -24.09 -20.19 -30.56
N LYS A 98 -24.27 -19.52 -31.65
CA LYS A 98 -25.48 -19.68 -32.49
C LYS A 98 -25.36 -20.86 -33.46
N GLU A 99 -24.28 -21.62 -33.39
CA GLU A 99 -23.94 -22.72 -34.31
C GLU A 99 -24.98 -23.84 -34.31
N ASP A 100 -25.64 -24.10 -33.18
CA ASP A 100 -26.60 -25.22 -33.05
C ASP A 100 -28.00 -24.94 -33.61
N SER A 101 -28.32 -23.68 -33.94
CA SER A 101 -29.69 -23.32 -34.31
C SER A 101 -29.91 -23.01 -35.79
N LEU A 102 -28.85 -22.87 -36.59
CA LEU A 102 -28.99 -22.35 -37.96
C LEU A 102 -28.04 -23.04 -38.96
N THR A 103 -28.09 -24.37 -39.03
CA THR A 103 -27.53 -25.09 -40.18
C THR A 103 -28.57 -25.17 -41.30
N THR A 104 -28.39 -24.36 -42.34
CA THR A 104 -29.05 -24.63 -43.64
C THR A 104 -28.04 -25.38 -44.48
N ASP A 105 -28.36 -26.61 -44.87
CA ASP A 105 -27.56 -27.48 -45.74
C ASP A 105 -26.15 -27.87 -45.21
N GLY A 106 -25.95 -27.98 -43.88
CA GLY A 106 -24.69 -28.51 -43.33
C GLY A 106 -23.47 -27.61 -43.47
N LYS A 107 -23.64 -26.31 -43.73
CA LYS A 107 -22.56 -25.32 -43.81
C LYS A 107 -22.73 -24.28 -42.71
N GLU A 108 -21.62 -24.00 -41.98
CA GLU A 108 -21.56 -22.88 -41.03
C GLU A 108 -21.78 -21.58 -41.80
N VAL A 109 -22.77 -20.81 -41.34
CA VAL A 109 -23.19 -19.56 -42.01
C VAL A 109 -22.81 -18.37 -41.16
N PHE A 110 -21.94 -18.55 -40.14
CA PHE A 110 -21.57 -17.49 -39.20
C PHE A 110 -20.07 -17.25 -39.13
N GLU A 111 -19.69 -16.01 -39.06
CA GLU A 111 -18.34 -15.56 -38.80
C GLU A 111 -18.29 -14.68 -37.55
N TYR A 112 -17.31 -14.92 -36.69
CA TYR A 112 -17.03 -14.08 -35.54
C TYR A 112 -15.88 -13.14 -35.88
N GLU A 113 -16.07 -11.87 -35.66
CA GLU A 113 -15.08 -10.82 -35.93
C GLU A 113 -14.83 -10.00 -34.66
N ILE A 114 -13.55 -9.79 -34.30
CA ILE A 114 -13.16 -8.87 -33.22
C ILE A 114 -13.42 -7.45 -33.71
N ASP A 115 -14.12 -6.68 -32.87
CA ASP A 115 -14.36 -5.26 -33.08
C ASP A 115 -13.29 -4.41 -32.38
N SER A 116 -13.04 -4.71 -31.09
CA SER A 116 -11.97 -4.06 -30.32
C SER A 116 -11.65 -4.85 -29.05
N VAL A 117 -10.43 -4.68 -28.55
CA VAL A 117 -10.01 -5.22 -27.26
C VAL A 117 -9.38 -4.10 -26.46
N ILE A 118 -9.96 -3.81 -25.30
CA ILE A 118 -9.56 -2.69 -24.47
C ILE A 118 -9.26 -3.17 -23.05
N LEU A 119 -8.01 -2.98 -22.63
CA LEU A 119 -7.62 -3.05 -21.23
C LEU A 119 -7.89 -1.69 -20.58
N GLN A 120 -8.71 -1.69 -19.55
CA GLN A 120 -9.02 -0.54 -18.71
C GLN A 120 -8.42 -0.74 -17.32
N LEU A 121 -7.72 0.26 -16.82
CA LEU A 121 -7.06 0.23 -15.51
C LEU A 121 -7.45 1.50 -14.74
N ARG A 122 -8.10 1.34 -13.59
CA ARG A 122 -8.50 2.45 -12.72
C ARG A 122 -7.31 2.93 -11.90
N TYR A 123 -6.92 4.20 -12.04
CA TYR A 123 -5.88 4.80 -11.23
C TYR A 123 -6.31 4.90 -9.75
N ASN A 124 -5.39 4.58 -8.84
CA ASN A 124 -5.55 4.79 -7.41
C ASN A 124 -4.27 5.27 -6.72
N TYR A 125 -3.18 5.47 -7.48
CA TYR A 125 -1.91 5.93 -6.94
C TYR A 125 -1.03 6.56 -8.01
N PHE A 126 -0.36 7.65 -7.63
CA PHE A 126 0.60 8.37 -8.44
C PHE A 126 1.84 8.70 -7.59
N HIS A 127 3.03 8.48 -8.14
CA HIS A 127 4.29 8.82 -7.48
C HIS A 127 5.27 9.40 -8.48
N SER A 128 5.53 10.69 -8.38
CA SER A 128 6.51 11.46 -9.16
C SER A 128 6.58 12.89 -8.68
N THR A 129 7.68 13.57 -8.96
CA THR A 129 7.79 15.03 -8.78
C THR A 129 7.13 15.81 -9.91
N ASN A 130 6.93 15.19 -11.08
CA ASN A 130 6.21 15.81 -12.19
C ASN A 130 5.71 14.76 -13.20
N PHE A 131 4.65 15.11 -13.94
CA PHE A 131 4.04 14.25 -14.96
C PHE A 131 4.16 14.84 -16.38
N THR A 132 5.17 15.68 -16.65
CA THR A 132 5.36 16.30 -17.95
C THR A 132 5.89 15.35 -19.01
N GLN A 133 6.52 14.26 -18.62
CA GLN A 133 7.06 13.24 -19.53
C GLN A 133 6.00 12.20 -19.87
N SER A 134 6.04 11.76 -21.14
CA SER A 134 5.20 10.65 -21.58
C SER A 134 5.59 9.35 -20.88
N GLN A 135 4.62 8.63 -20.37
CA GLN A 135 4.76 7.30 -19.81
C GLN A 135 4.43 6.26 -20.86
N SER A 136 4.97 5.04 -20.74
CA SER A 136 4.57 3.93 -21.59
C SER A 136 4.40 2.64 -20.80
N ILE A 137 3.43 1.84 -21.20
CA ILE A 137 3.19 0.50 -20.66
C ILE A 137 3.07 -0.48 -21.81
N LYS A 138 3.86 -1.55 -21.73
CA LYS A 138 3.77 -2.72 -22.60
C LYS A 138 3.01 -3.81 -21.88
N VAL A 139 2.01 -4.39 -22.55
CA VAL A 139 1.22 -5.53 -22.06
C VAL A 139 1.70 -6.79 -22.74
N GLN A 140 2.18 -7.76 -21.95
CA GLN A 140 2.71 -9.03 -22.43
C GLN A 140 2.00 -10.22 -21.78
N GLN A 141 1.96 -11.36 -22.49
CA GLN A 141 1.55 -12.62 -21.88
C GLN A 141 2.61 -13.10 -20.89
N ILE A 142 2.18 -13.57 -19.72
CA ILE A 142 3.09 -14.21 -18.76
C ILE A 142 3.48 -15.62 -19.26
N ASN A 143 4.73 -16.01 -18.99
CA ASN A 143 5.30 -17.27 -19.52
C ASN A 143 4.79 -18.50 -18.79
N ASP A 144 4.37 -18.35 -17.54
CA ASP A 144 3.91 -19.44 -16.67
C ASP A 144 2.67 -19.05 -15.87
N THR A 145 2.00 -20.02 -15.30
CA THR A 145 0.79 -19.81 -14.48
C THR A 145 1.15 -19.33 -13.08
N LEU A 146 0.41 -18.35 -12.55
CA LEU A 146 0.49 -17.95 -11.17
C LEU A 146 -0.37 -18.87 -10.30
N PHE A 147 0.10 -19.19 -9.09
CA PHE A 147 -0.58 -20.10 -8.16
C PHE A 147 -0.88 -19.44 -6.82
N ASN A 148 -2.09 -19.62 -6.31
CA ASN A 148 -2.49 -19.13 -4.97
C ASN A 148 -1.66 -19.73 -3.82
N SER A 149 -1.05 -20.88 -4.03
CA SER A 149 -0.20 -21.55 -3.04
C SER A 149 1.22 -21.02 -2.96
N VAL A 150 1.60 -20.11 -3.87
CA VAL A 150 2.93 -19.51 -3.96
C VAL A 150 2.90 -18.10 -3.37
N PHE A 151 3.88 -17.80 -2.52
CA PHE A 151 4.11 -16.44 -2.04
C PHE A 151 5.02 -15.70 -3.02
N TYR A 152 4.56 -14.57 -3.53
CA TYR A 152 5.32 -13.74 -4.46
C TYR A 152 5.88 -12.51 -3.73
N PHE A 153 7.18 -12.31 -3.93
CA PHE A 153 7.93 -11.22 -3.31
C PHE A 153 8.34 -10.19 -4.38
N ALA A 154 8.67 -8.98 -3.95
CA ALA A 154 9.11 -7.88 -4.83
C ALA A 154 10.28 -8.31 -5.76
N LYS A 155 11.21 -9.13 -5.26
CA LYS A 155 12.35 -9.67 -6.01
C LYS A 155 12.07 -10.96 -6.80
N PHE A 156 10.81 -11.40 -6.87
CA PHE A 156 10.47 -12.60 -7.66
C PHE A 156 10.95 -12.46 -9.11
N PRO A 157 11.42 -13.53 -9.74
CA PRO A 157 11.86 -13.49 -11.14
C PRO A 157 10.79 -12.92 -12.06
N SER A 158 11.20 -12.27 -13.14
CA SER A 158 10.26 -11.81 -14.15
C SER A 158 9.53 -13.00 -14.78
N MET A 159 8.22 -12.86 -14.92
CA MET A 159 7.36 -13.85 -15.58
C MET A 159 7.25 -13.59 -17.10
N VAL A 160 8.03 -12.66 -17.63
CA VAL A 160 8.18 -12.37 -19.06
C VAL A 160 9.64 -12.23 -19.43
N ASP A 161 9.95 -12.52 -20.69
CA ASP A 161 11.25 -12.39 -21.34
C ASP A 161 11.11 -11.72 -22.73
N GLU A 162 12.18 -11.70 -23.51
CA GLU A 162 12.20 -11.12 -24.85
C GLU A 162 11.30 -11.85 -25.87
N ASN A 163 11.00 -13.13 -25.61
CA ASN A 163 10.15 -13.97 -26.47
C ASN A 163 8.69 -13.95 -26.03
N SER A 164 8.36 -13.32 -24.91
CA SER A 164 6.99 -13.23 -24.41
C SER A 164 6.12 -12.45 -25.39
N LYS A 165 4.94 -12.98 -25.68
CA LYS A 165 4.03 -12.37 -26.61
C LYS A 165 3.58 -10.99 -26.17
N VAL A 166 3.73 -10.00 -27.01
CA VAL A 166 3.25 -8.63 -26.80
C VAL A 166 1.80 -8.54 -27.29
N TYR A 167 0.89 -8.17 -26.41
CA TYR A 167 -0.50 -7.92 -26.73
C TYR A 167 -0.77 -6.49 -27.18
N GLY A 168 -0.02 -5.53 -26.63
CA GLY A 168 -0.09 -4.12 -26.99
C GLY A 168 0.91 -3.28 -26.20
N GLU A 169 1.12 -2.07 -26.67
CA GLU A 169 1.94 -1.05 -26.03
C GLU A 169 1.28 0.31 -26.22
N GLN A 170 1.22 1.09 -25.16
CA GLN A 170 0.61 2.42 -25.19
C GLN A 170 1.52 3.44 -24.54
N SER A 171 1.80 4.54 -25.26
CA SER A 171 2.38 5.76 -24.71
C SER A 171 1.28 6.77 -24.40
N PHE A 172 1.38 7.43 -23.24
CA PHE A 172 0.36 8.35 -22.76
C PHE A 172 0.98 9.41 -21.82
N GLN A 173 0.30 10.52 -21.68
CA GLN A 173 0.58 11.49 -20.63
C GLN A 173 -0.40 11.27 -19.48
N VAL A 174 0.05 11.54 -18.27
CA VAL A 174 -0.75 11.40 -17.04
C VAL A 174 -1.06 12.77 -16.47
N ASN A 175 -2.31 13.00 -16.16
CA ASN A 175 -2.74 14.15 -15.36
C ASN A 175 -3.46 13.62 -14.10
N PRO A 176 -2.76 13.56 -12.94
CA PRO A 176 -3.32 13.01 -11.71
C PRO A 176 -4.60 13.68 -11.22
N GLU A 177 -4.85 14.95 -11.60
CA GLU A 177 -6.03 15.69 -11.16
C GLU A 177 -7.32 15.27 -11.88
N VAL A 178 -7.20 14.75 -13.12
CA VAL A 178 -8.35 14.45 -13.97
C VAL A 178 -8.41 13.02 -14.46
N ASP A 179 -7.27 12.35 -14.58
CA ASP A 179 -7.22 10.99 -15.12
C ASP A 179 -7.75 9.98 -14.11
N THR A 180 -8.75 9.24 -14.51
CA THR A 180 -9.37 8.21 -13.67
C THR A 180 -9.13 6.80 -14.17
N VAL A 181 -9.00 6.61 -15.49
CA VAL A 181 -8.85 5.29 -16.13
C VAL A 181 -7.89 5.38 -17.31
N LEU A 182 -6.88 4.52 -17.30
CA LEU A 182 -6.03 4.27 -18.47
C LEU A 182 -6.69 3.23 -19.37
N LYS A 183 -6.67 3.47 -20.69
CA LYS A 183 -7.16 2.53 -21.71
C LYS A 183 -6.02 2.15 -22.65
N ILE A 184 -5.82 0.86 -22.85
CA ILE A 184 -4.80 0.29 -23.73
C ILE A 184 -5.48 -0.67 -24.72
N ASN A 185 -5.24 -0.51 -26.02
CA ASN A 185 -5.75 -1.42 -27.06
C ASN A 185 -4.88 -2.68 -27.15
N LEU A 186 -5.51 -3.85 -27.17
CA LEU A 186 -4.86 -5.17 -27.16
C LEU A 186 -5.39 -6.07 -28.30
N ASP A 187 -5.26 -5.65 -29.55
CA ASP A 187 -5.89 -6.33 -30.69
C ASP A 187 -5.46 -7.81 -30.83
N VAL A 188 -4.17 -8.09 -30.59
CA VAL A 188 -3.61 -9.45 -30.65
C VAL A 188 -4.22 -10.39 -29.61
N PHE A 189 -4.58 -9.88 -28.41
CA PHE A 189 -5.26 -10.66 -27.38
C PHE A 189 -6.65 -11.12 -27.83
N GLY A 190 -7.34 -10.29 -28.59
CA GLY A 190 -8.69 -10.61 -29.10
C GLY A 190 -8.72 -11.80 -30.02
N GLU A 191 -7.78 -11.92 -30.96
CA GLU A 191 -7.68 -13.03 -31.86
C GLU A 191 -7.48 -14.37 -31.14
N GLU A 192 -6.60 -14.39 -30.13
CA GLU A 192 -6.37 -15.59 -29.30
C GLU A 192 -7.60 -15.99 -28.49
N THR A 193 -8.25 -15.01 -27.89
CA THR A 193 -9.46 -15.23 -27.09
C THR A 193 -10.57 -15.79 -27.95
N LEU A 194 -10.77 -15.23 -29.15
CA LEU A 194 -11.80 -15.69 -30.08
C LEU A 194 -11.50 -17.11 -30.60
N LYS A 195 -10.24 -17.40 -30.91
CA LYS A 195 -9.81 -18.75 -31.29
C LYS A 195 -10.09 -19.75 -30.16
N PHE A 196 -9.70 -19.42 -28.94
CA PHE A 196 -9.96 -20.26 -27.77
C PHE A 196 -11.45 -20.53 -27.57
N PHE A 197 -12.31 -19.52 -27.71
CA PHE A 197 -13.76 -19.69 -27.57
C PHE A 197 -14.36 -20.54 -28.68
N LYS A 198 -13.87 -20.42 -29.90
CA LYS A 198 -14.31 -21.27 -31.04
C LYS A 198 -13.91 -22.74 -30.90
N GLU A 199 -12.71 -22.98 -30.37
CA GLU A 199 -12.16 -24.35 -30.21
C GLU A 199 -12.68 -25.05 -28.95
N SER A 200 -13.18 -24.31 -27.98
CA SER A 200 -13.71 -24.87 -26.74
C SER A 200 -15.12 -25.44 -26.93
N SER A 201 -15.41 -26.63 -26.40
CA SER A 201 -16.76 -27.19 -26.43
C SER A 201 -17.72 -26.39 -25.55
N VAL A 202 -18.99 -26.29 -26.02
CA VAL A 202 -20.06 -25.58 -25.29
C VAL A 202 -20.19 -26.15 -23.87
N GLY A 203 -20.18 -25.28 -22.85
CA GLY A 203 -20.33 -25.67 -21.44
C GLY A 203 -19.04 -26.12 -20.77
N SER A 204 -17.88 -26.18 -21.44
CA SER A 204 -16.61 -26.65 -20.88
C SER A 204 -15.58 -25.54 -20.58
N ILE A 205 -15.91 -24.28 -20.78
CA ILE A 205 -15.00 -23.17 -20.46
C ILE A 205 -15.03 -22.93 -18.95
N SER A 206 -14.06 -23.51 -18.28
CA SER A 206 -13.85 -23.27 -16.84
C SER A 206 -12.83 -22.15 -16.62
N GLY A 207 -12.78 -21.59 -15.40
CA GLY A 207 -11.71 -20.66 -15.01
C GLY A 207 -10.33 -21.26 -15.21
N ASP A 208 -10.14 -22.54 -14.93
CA ASP A 208 -8.87 -23.26 -15.12
C ASP A 208 -8.47 -23.35 -16.61
N SER A 209 -9.44 -23.57 -17.51
CA SER A 209 -9.17 -23.60 -18.95
C SER A 209 -8.67 -22.24 -19.45
N ILE A 210 -9.24 -21.15 -18.94
CA ILE A 210 -8.82 -19.78 -19.26
C ILE A 210 -7.41 -19.50 -18.73
N ILE A 211 -7.15 -19.85 -17.46
CA ILE A 211 -5.84 -19.68 -16.85
C ILE A 211 -4.77 -20.48 -17.62
N ASN A 212 -5.05 -21.72 -18.00
CA ASN A 212 -4.12 -22.55 -18.73
C ASN A 212 -3.81 -22.03 -20.14
N GLN A 213 -4.79 -21.44 -20.82
CA GLN A 213 -4.63 -20.96 -22.20
C GLN A 213 -4.10 -19.53 -22.27
N LEU A 214 -4.72 -18.62 -21.51
CA LEU A 214 -4.37 -17.19 -21.54
C LEU A 214 -3.29 -16.83 -20.52
N ARG A 215 -3.07 -17.67 -19.49
CA ARG A 215 -2.10 -17.55 -18.40
C ARG A 215 -2.27 -16.28 -17.58
N GLY A 216 -2.33 -15.13 -18.20
CA GLY A 216 -2.44 -13.80 -17.60
C GLY A 216 -1.59 -12.78 -18.33
N ILE A 217 -1.54 -11.58 -17.77
CA ILE A 217 -0.82 -10.46 -18.36
C ILE A 217 0.22 -9.89 -17.42
N ALA A 218 1.28 -9.34 -18.01
CA ALA A 218 2.27 -8.51 -17.37
C ALA A 218 2.13 -7.08 -17.88
N LEU A 219 2.19 -6.12 -16.99
CA LEU A 219 2.27 -4.69 -17.26
C LEU A 219 3.72 -4.27 -17.04
N ILE A 220 4.43 -3.97 -18.10
CA ILE A 220 5.87 -3.67 -18.09
C ILE A 220 6.08 -2.19 -18.41
N PRO A 221 6.81 -1.44 -17.59
CA PRO A 221 7.08 -0.03 -17.88
C PRO A 221 8.06 0.13 -19.02
N GLY A 222 7.90 1.20 -19.79
CA GLY A 222 8.92 1.64 -20.72
C GLY A 222 10.14 2.25 -20.01
N SER A 223 11.31 2.16 -20.63
CA SER A 223 12.58 2.66 -20.06
C SER A 223 12.64 4.19 -19.92
N GLY A 224 11.73 4.92 -20.58
CA GLY A 224 11.63 6.38 -20.49
C GLY A 224 10.61 6.88 -19.46
N ASN A 225 10.02 5.98 -18.67
CA ASN A 225 9.08 6.38 -17.64
C ASN A 225 9.77 7.18 -16.54
N SER A 226 9.03 8.14 -15.97
CA SER A 226 9.48 9.02 -14.89
C SER A 226 8.51 9.07 -13.70
N ALA A 227 7.52 8.17 -13.71
CA ALA A 227 6.53 8.04 -12.66
C ALA A 227 6.21 6.57 -12.40
N ILE A 228 5.81 6.27 -11.17
CA ILE A 228 5.19 5.00 -10.81
C ILE A 228 3.69 5.23 -10.61
N LEU A 229 2.90 4.43 -11.31
CA LEU A 229 1.46 4.50 -11.35
C LEU A 229 0.88 3.26 -10.67
N GLY A 230 -0.13 3.45 -9.85
CA GLY A 230 -0.88 2.37 -9.23
C GLY A 230 -2.29 2.27 -9.79
N PHE A 231 -2.74 1.04 -10.01
CA PHE A 231 -4.07 0.75 -10.51
C PHE A 231 -4.81 -0.16 -9.54
N ASP A 232 -6.08 0.15 -9.26
CA ASP A 232 -6.94 -0.68 -8.42
C ASP A 232 -7.46 -1.90 -9.21
N PRO A 233 -6.98 -3.11 -8.93
CA PRO A 233 -7.40 -4.31 -9.64
C PRO A 233 -8.81 -4.78 -9.26
N THR A 234 -9.38 -4.24 -8.19
CA THR A 234 -10.69 -4.65 -7.67
C THR A 234 -11.83 -3.74 -8.14
N HIS A 235 -11.50 -2.58 -8.66
CA HIS A 235 -12.48 -1.62 -9.15
C HIS A 235 -13.19 -2.14 -10.42
N ALA A 236 -14.49 -1.86 -10.56
CA ALA A 236 -15.30 -2.31 -11.70
C ALA A 236 -14.81 -1.80 -13.06
N ASP A 237 -14.08 -0.67 -13.07
CA ASP A 237 -13.49 -0.12 -14.28
C ASP A 237 -12.17 -0.81 -14.67
N SER A 238 -11.54 -1.58 -13.75
CA SER A 238 -10.33 -2.36 -14.06
C SER A 238 -10.72 -3.69 -14.66
N LYS A 239 -10.69 -3.76 -15.99
CA LYS A 239 -11.11 -4.93 -16.76
C LYS A 239 -10.46 -4.94 -18.13
N LEU A 240 -10.42 -6.12 -18.72
CA LEU A 240 -10.11 -6.32 -20.14
C LEU A 240 -11.38 -6.74 -20.85
N SER A 241 -11.84 -5.92 -21.79
CA SER A 241 -13.06 -6.14 -22.56
C SER A 241 -12.72 -6.54 -24.00
N VAL A 242 -13.22 -7.69 -24.43
CA VAL A 242 -13.16 -8.16 -25.82
C VAL A 242 -14.52 -7.93 -26.45
N HIS A 243 -14.61 -7.00 -27.38
CA HIS A 243 -15.83 -6.72 -28.15
C HIS A 243 -15.75 -7.47 -29.47
N TYR A 244 -16.81 -8.18 -29.82
CA TYR A 244 -16.89 -8.97 -31.05
C TYR A 244 -18.28 -8.92 -31.68
N LYS A 245 -18.33 -9.17 -32.97
CA LYS A 245 -19.56 -9.22 -33.77
C LYS A 245 -19.78 -10.64 -34.30
N ILE A 246 -21.04 -11.04 -34.39
CA ILE A 246 -21.47 -12.24 -35.09
C ILE A 246 -22.06 -11.78 -36.40
N LYS A 247 -21.49 -12.25 -37.51
CA LYS A 247 -21.96 -11.98 -38.88
C LYS A 247 -22.55 -13.24 -39.47
N GLN A 248 -23.71 -13.12 -40.13
CA GLN A 248 -24.26 -14.16 -40.96
C GLN A 248 -23.70 -14.01 -42.38
N ILE A 249 -23.22 -15.10 -42.98
CA ILE A 249 -22.74 -15.12 -44.35
C ILE A 249 -23.88 -15.68 -45.23
N GLU A 250 -24.50 -14.82 -46.05
CA GLU A 250 -25.73 -15.18 -46.79
C GLU A 250 -25.45 -15.88 -48.12
N ASN A 251 -24.26 -15.76 -48.74
CA ASN A 251 -23.96 -16.38 -50.00
C ASN A 251 -22.44 -16.47 -50.32
N VAL A 252 -22.13 -17.08 -51.49
CA VAL A 252 -20.76 -17.27 -52.02
C VAL A 252 -20.03 -15.93 -52.29
N GLN A 253 -20.73 -14.81 -52.35
CA GLN A 253 -20.17 -13.47 -52.64
C GLN A 253 -19.78 -12.72 -51.39
N LYS A 254 -19.90 -13.34 -50.20
CA LYS A 254 -19.54 -12.77 -48.88
C LYS A 254 -20.33 -11.54 -48.44
N ASP A 255 -21.56 -11.38 -48.93
CA ASP A 255 -22.48 -10.43 -48.28
C ASP A 255 -22.76 -10.90 -46.87
N SER A 256 -22.52 -10.05 -45.89
CA SER A 256 -22.67 -10.40 -44.46
C SER A 256 -23.55 -9.40 -43.74
N THR A 257 -24.46 -9.92 -42.91
CA THR A 257 -25.32 -9.12 -42.05
C THR A 257 -24.85 -9.27 -40.60
N ILE A 258 -24.65 -8.17 -39.87
CA ILE A 258 -24.33 -8.20 -38.44
C ILE A 258 -25.59 -8.65 -37.69
N LEU A 259 -25.50 -9.78 -37.01
CA LEU A 259 -26.62 -10.31 -36.19
C LEU A 259 -26.56 -9.80 -34.78
N ASP A 260 -25.37 -9.66 -34.20
CA ASP A 260 -25.21 -9.30 -32.81
C ASP A 260 -23.85 -8.64 -32.54
N SER A 261 -23.79 -7.78 -31.51
CA SER A 261 -22.57 -7.19 -31.00
C SER A 261 -22.48 -7.52 -29.50
N LEU A 262 -21.44 -8.25 -29.12
CA LEU A 262 -21.27 -8.86 -27.82
C LEU A 262 -19.96 -8.44 -27.18
N SER A 263 -19.84 -8.62 -25.87
CA SER A 263 -18.58 -8.43 -25.17
C SER A 263 -18.33 -9.51 -24.12
N VAL A 264 -17.05 -9.84 -23.96
CA VAL A 264 -16.56 -10.69 -22.87
C VAL A 264 -15.61 -9.86 -22.01
N ASN A 265 -15.84 -9.87 -20.68
CA ASN A 265 -15.03 -9.12 -19.75
C ASN A 265 -14.21 -10.06 -18.87
N PHE A 266 -12.90 -9.81 -18.85
CA PHE A 266 -11.97 -10.38 -17.88
C PHE A 266 -11.68 -9.35 -16.80
N VAL A 267 -11.60 -9.81 -15.57
CA VAL A 267 -11.34 -8.97 -14.38
C VAL A 267 -10.13 -9.44 -13.63
N PHE A 268 -9.62 -8.57 -12.78
CA PHE A 268 -8.48 -8.82 -11.90
C PHE A 268 -8.91 -9.18 -10.47
N ASN A 269 -10.19 -8.99 -10.17
CA ASN A 269 -10.73 -9.33 -8.85
C ASN A 269 -10.63 -10.84 -8.61
N ASN A 270 -10.15 -11.24 -7.43
CA ASN A 270 -9.84 -12.63 -7.07
C ASN A 270 -8.79 -13.33 -7.95
N ALA A 271 -8.13 -12.63 -8.85
CA ALA A 271 -7.02 -13.17 -9.62
C ALA A 271 -5.72 -13.15 -8.79
N VAL A 272 -4.87 -14.16 -8.99
CA VAL A 272 -3.52 -14.16 -8.43
C VAL A 272 -2.71 -13.07 -9.12
N ARG A 273 -2.05 -12.22 -8.34
CA ARG A 273 -1.26 -11.10 -8.85
C ARG A 273 -0.12 -10.75 -7.91
N PHE A 274 0.90 -10.10 -8.43
CA PHE A 274 1.99 -9.54 -7.64
C PHE A 274 2.69 -8.41 -8.38
N ASN A 275 3.46 -7.62 -7.64
CA ASN A 275 4.34 -6.59 -8.18
C ASN A 275 5.81 -7.02 -8.03
N LYS A 276 6.55 -6.95 -9.13
CA LYS A 276 8.01 -7.04 -9.10
C LYS A 276 8.55 -5.63 -8.95
N ILE A 277 9.29 -5.39 -7.88
CA ILE A 277 9.88 -4.08 -7.59
C ILE A 277 11.38 -4.25 -7.45
N SER A 278 12.13 -3.44 -8.16
CA SER A 278 13.60 -3.41 -8.09
C SER A 278 14.08 -1.98 -7.95
N THR A 279 15.09 -1.77 -7.12
CA THR A 279 15.67 -0.45 -6.87
C THR A 279 17.17 -0.52 -7.01
N ASP A 280 17.73 0.32 -7.91
CA ASP A 280 19.16 0.57 -8.00
C ASP A 280 19.50 1.82 -7.18
N ARG A 281 20.28 1.62 -6.13
CA ARG A 281 20.73 2.68 -5.20
C ARG A 281 22.17 3.10 -5.42
N SER A 282 22.85 2.58 -6.43
CA SER A 282 24.30 2.79 -6.62
C SER A 282 24.71 4.27 -6.68
N SER A 283 23.82 5.15 -7.11
CA SER A 283 24.03 6.60 -7.20
C SER A 283 23.17 7.43 -6.23
N ALA A 284 22.42 6.77 -5.33
CA ALA A 284 21.52 7.42 -4.40
C ALA A 284 22.19 7.66 -3.03
N GLU A 285 21.58 8.51 -2.22
CA GLU A 285 22.03 8.77 -0.84
C GLU A 285 22.05 7.47 -0.01
N LEU A 286 21.05 6.59 -0.19
CA LEU A 286 20.93 5.31 0.50
C LEU A 286 21.72 4.16 -0.18
N SER A 287 22.86 4.44 -0.79
CA SER A 287 23.69 3.43 -1.48
C SER A 287 24.25 2.34 -0.55
N GLU A 288 24.31 2.60 0.75
CA GLU A 288 24.71 1.61 1.77
C GLU A 288 23.63 0.56 2.05
N ALA A 289 22.38 0.79 1.66
CA ALA A 289 21.26 -0.14 1.84
C ALA A 289 21.32 -1.29 0.80
N ASN A 290 22.32 -2.15 0.90
CA ASN A 290 22.63 -3.20 -0.08
C ASN A 290 22.60 -4.62 0.48
N VAL A 291 22.65 -4.80 1.81
CA VAL A 291 22.57 -6.10 2.47
C VAL A 291 21.28 -6.21 3.27
N SER A 292 20.49 -7.23 2.94
CA SER A 292 19.18 -7.44 3.58
C SER A 292 19.34 -7.83 5.05
N PHE A 293 18.50 -7.25 5.90
CA PHE A 293 18.46 -7.38 7.36
C PHE A 293 19.64 -6.75 8.11
N GLU A 294 20.62 -6.17 7.43
CA GLU A 294 21.65 -5.38 8.08
C GLU A 294 21.18 -3.96 8.38
N SER A 295 21.59 -3.46 9.54
CA SER A 295 21.39 -2.07 9.89
C SER A 295 22.48 -1.22 9.25
N PHE A 296 22.09 -0.08 8.75
CA PHE A 296 23.00 0.93 8.24
C PHE A 296 22.65 2.30 8.83
N ASP A 297 23.61 3.18 8.85
CA ASP A 297 23.49 4.49 9.45
C ASP A 297 24.28 5.50 8.61
N LEU A 298 23.61 6.52 8.16
CA LEU A 298 24.24 7.62 7.44
C LEU A 298 24.67 8.71 8.42
N ASP A 299 25.84 9.31 8.18
CA ASP A 299 26.40 10.39 9.00
C ASP A 299 25.65 11.73 8.89
N ASN A 300 24.45 11.72 8.30
CA ASN A 300 23.61 12.92 8.10
C ASN A 300 22.57 13.16 9.22
N GLY A 301 22.55 12.30 10.23
CA GLY A 301 21.62 12.41 11.36
C GLY A 301 20.16 12.07 11.05
N LYS A 302 19.87 11.47 9.89
CA LYS A 302 18.53 11.14 9.43
C LYS A 302 18.25 9.64 9.41
N VAL A 303 16.98 9.30 9.51
CA VAL A 303 16.42 7.95 9.36
C VAL A 303 15.31 8.00 8.33
N TYR A 304 15.21 6.99 7.51
CA TYR A 304 14.36 6.96 6.33
C TYR A 304 13.32 5.85 6.40
N LEU A 305 12.14 6.12 5.86
CA LEU A 305 11.05 5.16 5.75
C LEU A 305 10.47 5.20 4.34
N GLN A 306 10.55 4.08 3.62
CA GLN A 306 9.84 3.90 2.35
C GLN A 306 9.40 2.44 2.21
N ALA A 307 8.10 2.24 1.93
CA ALA A 307 7.47 0.92 1.95
C ALA A 307 8.01 -0.03 0.89
N ALA A 308 7.74 0.26 -0.38
CA ALA A 308 7.96 -0.67 -1.49
C ALA A 308 9.45 -0.99 -1.75
N THR A 309 10.36 -0.18 -1.25
CA THR A 309 11.81 -0.38 -1.38
C THR A 309 12.47 -1.03 -0.17
N GLY A 310 11.68 -1.27 0.91
CA GLY A 310 12.15 -2.01 2.08
C GLY A 310 13.09 -1.24 3.01
N ILE A 311 13.03 0.09 3.02
CA ILE A 311 13.82 0.92 3.93
C ILE A 311 12.97 1.24 5.17
N TYR A 312 13.40 0.75 6.34
CA TYR A 312 12.63 0.85 7.57
C TYR A 312 13.45 1.36 8.75
N PRO A 313 12.87 2.21 9.64
CA PRO A 313 13.46 2.55 10.92
C PRO A 313 13.49 1.37 11.86
N LYS A 314 14.64 1.18 12.53
CA LYS A 314 14.85 0.23 13.62
C LYS A 314 15.19 1.01 14.89
N ILE A 315 14.31 0.95 15.87
CA ILE A 315 14.32 1.74 17.11
C ILE A 315 14.84 0.85 18.24
N ASP A 316 15.85 1.33 18.97
CA ASP A 316 16.48 0.62 20.08
C ASP A 316 15.76 0.95 21.40
N LEU A 317 15.30 -0.08 22.12
CA LEU A 317 14.60 0.03 23.39
C LEU A 317 15.51 -0.07 24.62
N ALA A 318 16.83 -0.17 24.45
CA ALA A 318 17.75 -0.25 25.57
C ALA A 318 17.62 0.92 26.57
N PRO A 319 17.40 2.19 26.13
CA PRO A 319 17.15 3.28 27.09
C PRO A 319 15.87 3.10 27.91
N LEU A 320 14.78 2.59 27.31
CA LEU A 320 13.56 2.25 28.05
C LEU A 320 13.83 1.16 29.09
N LYS A 321 14.46 0.06 28.70
CA LYS A 321 14.80 -1.04 29.62
C LYS A 321 15.66 -0.55 30.78
N LYS A 322 16.64 0.31 30.48
CA LYS A 322 17.47 0.92 31.52
C LYS A 322 16.62 1.77 32.49
N PHE A 323 15.76 2.64 31.95
CA PHE A 323 14.87 3.45 32.77
C PHE A 323 14.00 2.57 33.69
N LEU A 324 13.37 1.51 33.16
CA LEU A 324 12.54 0.58 33.92
C LEU A 324 13.34 -0.17 35.01
N ALA A 325 14.58 -0.56 34.72
CA ALA A 325 15.46 -1.25 35.67
C ALA A 325 16.00 -0.32 36.78
N ASP A 326 16.21 0.95 36.46
CA ASP A 326 16.70 1.95 37.42
C ASP A 326 15.60 2.42 38.42
N GLN A 327 14.34 2.14 38.11
CA GLN A 327 13.20 2.46 38.99
C GLN A 327 12.77 1.22 39.75
N SER A 328 12.58 1.36 41.07
CA SER A 328 12.01 0.30 41.90
C SER A 328 10.49 0.41 41.89
N GLU A 329 9.79 -0.60 41.41
CA GLU A 329 8.34 -0.73 41.47
C GLU A 329 7.56 0.51 40.99
N ILE A 330 7.54 0.73 39.66
CA ILE A 330 6.72 1.79 39.06
C ILE A 330 5.47 1.22 38.40
N ILE A 331 4.43 2.02 38.36
CA ILE A 331 3.22 1.77 37.60
C ILE A 331 3.23 2.70 36.39
N ILE A 332 3.29 2.14 35.19
CA ILE A 332 3.18 2.91 33.95
C ILE A 332 1.73 3.27 33.72
N ASN A 333 1.41 4.55 33.80
CA ASN A 333 0.05 5.07 33.59
C ASN A 333 -0.24 5.31 32.12
N ARG A 334 0.76 5.87 31.39
CA ARG A 334 0.71 6.11 29.94
C ARG A 334 2.12 6.13 29.37
N CYS A 335 2.26 5.64 28.15
CA CYS A 335 3.48 5.72 27.38
C CYS A 335 3.13 5.96 25.92
N ASP A 336 3.61 7.07 25.36
CA ASP A 336 3.44 7.41 23.97
C ASP A 336 4.81 7.41 23.28
N ILE A 337 4.86 6.87 22.06
CA ILE A 337 6.01 7.03 21.17
C ILE A 337 5.73 8.16 20.18
N GLU A 338 6.68 9.07 20.05
CA GLU A 338 6.66 10.19 19.12
C GLU A 338 7.86 10.08 18.17
N ILE A 339 7.60 10.21 16.88
CA ILE A 339 8.61 10.13 15.81
C ILE A 339 8.45 11.37 14.93
N PRO A 340 9.26 12.42 15.14
CA PRO A 340 9.18 13.66 14.37
C PRO A 340 9.47 13.39 12.88
N ASN A 341 8.57 13.85 12.02
CA ASN A 341 8.72 13.76 10.57
C ASN A 341 9.30 15.08 10.03
N THR A 342 10.38 14.99 9.30
CA THR A 342 11.05 16.14 8.67
C THR A 342 10.85 16.19 7.17
N PHE A 343 10.01 15.29 6.63
CA PHE A 343 9.69 15.28 5.22
C PHE A 343 8.77 16.46 4.89
N ASP A 344 9.24 17.37 4.04
CA ASP A 344 8.45 18.52 3.59
C ASP A 344 7.56 18.14 2.40
N ILE A 345 6.25 18.19 2.63
CA ILE A 345 5.22 17.84 1.64
C ILE A 345 5.00 18.98 0.64
N SER A 346 5.33 20.23 1.01
CA SER A 346 4.99 21.42 0.22
C SER A 346 5.73 21.54 -1.11
N GLU A 347 6.82 20.79 -1.28
CA GLU A 347 7.63 20.86 -2.51
C GLU A 347 7.29 19.79 -3.56
N ASN A 348 6.49 18.77 -3.22
CA ASN A 348 6.30 17.61 -4.09
C ASN A 348 4.83 17.12 -4.07
N ASP A 349 4.01 17.64 -4.93
CA ASP A 349 2.54 17.38 -5.00
C ASP A 349 2.12 15.88 -5.08
N PHE A 350 3.02 14.98 -5.48
CA PHE A 350 2.72 13.55 -5.68
C PHE A 350 3.74 12.61 -5.02
N ILE A 351 4.55 13.11 -4.11
CA ILE A 351 5.36 12.33 -3.19
C ILE A 351 4.79 12.55 -1.80
N ASN A 352 4.02 11.60 -1.33
CA ASN A 352 3.30 11.72 -0.06
C ASN A 352 4.09 11.09 1.09
N PRO A 353 3.88 11.53 2.33
CA PRO A 353 4.38 10.84 3.50
C PRO A 353 3.71 9.46 3.63
N VAL A 354 4.32 8.60 4.43
CA VAL A 354 3.71 7.32 4.78
C VAL A 354 2.47 7.58 5.65
N GLU A 355 1.30 7.13 5.20
CA GLU A 355 0.02 7.40 5.88
C GLU A 355 -0.08 6.78 7.27
N ASN A 356 0.41 5.56 7.43
CA ASN A 356 0.46 4.88 8.72
C ASN A 356 1.46 3.73 8.69
N SER A 357 1.99 3.41 9.87
CA SER A 357 2.95 2.33 10.06
C SER A 357 2.58 1.45 11.25
N ARG A 358 3.09 0.24 11.26
CA ARG A 358 2.96 -0.73 12.35
C ARG A 358 4.32 -0.98 12.95
N PHE A 359 4.36 -1.25 14.25
CA PHE A 359 5.57 -1.71 14.90
C PHE A 359 5.63 -3.24 14.94
N PHE A 360 6.77 -3.77 14.52
CA PHE A 360 7.15 -5.15 14.74
C PHE A 360 8.28 -5.15 15.76
N PHE A 361 8.36 -6.17 16.61
CA PHE A 361 9.48 -6.27 17.52
C PHE A 361 10.49 -7.31 17.07
N ILE A 362 11.75 -7.02 17.32
CA ILE A 362 12.88 -7.89 17.05
C ILE A 362 13.32 -8.49 18.38
N LYS A 363 13.32 -9.82 18.47
CA LYS A 363 13.85 -10.58 19.60
C LYS A 363 15.34 -10.80 19.47
N ASP A 364 15.97 -11.26 20.57
CA ASP A 364 17.37 -11.66 20.59
C ASP A 364 17.76 -12.50 19.37
N GLY A 365 18.92 -12.20 18.78
CA GLY A 365 19.45 -12.89 17.60
C GLY A 365 19.06 -12.28 16.25
N GLY A 366 18.39 -11.12 16.23
CA GLY A 366 18.17 -10.32 15.02
C GLY A 366 17.07 -10.84 14.09
N ASN A 367 16.40 -11.94 14.44
CA ASN A 367 15.32 -12.48 13.62
C ASN A 367 14.03 -11.69 13.82
N ILE A 368 13.56 -11.05 12.74
CA ILE A 368 12.20 -10.54 12.66
C ILE A 368 11.29 -11.77 12.65
N SER A 369 10.59 -11.99 13.75
CA SER A 369 9.71 -13.14 13.87
C SER A 369 8.51 -13.00 12.94
N ASN A 370 8.34 -13.92 12.03
CA ASN A 370 7.42 -13.83 10.91
C ASN A 370 5.93 -13.86 11.25
N SER A 371 5.48 -14.22 12.44
CA SER A 371 4.04 -14.39 12.67
C SER A 371 3.52 -13.94 14.03
N THR A 372 4.35 -13.86 15.04
CA THR A 372 3.95 -13.50 16.41
C THR A 372 4.52 -12.17 16.89
N ALA A 373 5.29 -11.53 16.05
CA ALA A 373 6.08 -10.35 16.37
C ALA A 373 5.38 -9.02 16.06
N ARG A 374 4.09 -9.04 15.82
CA ARG A 374 3.34 -7.78 15.79
C ARG A 374 3.29 -7.26 17.21
N VAL A 375 3.80 -6.06 17.42
CA VAL A 375 3.49 -5.32 18.64
C VAL A 375 2.01 -5.05 18.58
N VAL A 376 1.27 -5.91 19.22
CA VAL A 376 -0.14 -5.77 19.32
C VAL A 376 -0.40 -4.99 20.58
N LEU A 377 -0.55 -3.70 20.40
CA LEU A 377 -0.97 -2.78 21.43
C LEU A 377 -2.47 -2.64 21.28
N SER A 378 -3.19 -3.35 22.11
CA SER A 378 -4.64 -3.21 22.20
C SER A 378 -4.98 -2.28 23.35
N ASN A 379 -5.81 -1.29 23.10
CA ASN A 379 -6.49 -0.53 24.15
C ASN A 379 -7.32 -1.42 25.12
N ASN A 380 -7.47 -2.73 24.80
CA ASN A 380 -8.28 -3.68 25.56
C ASN A 380 -7.47 -4.67 26.40
N GLY A 381 -6.16 -4.47 26.58
CA GLY A 381 -5.37 -5.19 27.59
C GLY A 381 -5.00 -6.64 27.26
N TYR A 382 -5.14 -7.13 26.05
CA TYR A 382 -4.78 -8.49 25.67
C TYR A 382 -3.78 -8.56 24.51
N LEU A 383 -2.65 -9.24 24.74
CA LEU A 383 -1.80 -9.75 23.66
C LEU A 383 -2.50 -10.94 23.01
N SER A 384 -3.40 -10.70 22.08
CA SER A 384 -4.01 -11.76 21.29
C SER A 384 -3.67 -11.58 19.81
N ASN A 385 -3.63 -12.69 19.07
CA ASN A 385 -3.47 -12.66 17.61
C ASN A 385 -4.61 -11.91 16.89
N SER A 386 -5.64 -11.49 17.61
CA SER A 386 -6.81 -10.75 17.13
C SER A 386 -6.84 -9.29 17.58
N SER A 387 -5.85 -8.81 18.34
CA SER A 387 -5.81 -7.43 18.80
C SER A 387 -5.40 -6.49 17.67
N VAL A 388 -5.97 -5.31 17.67
CA VAL A 388 -5.67 -4.25 16.68
C VAL A 388 -4.22 -3.78 16.90
N PRO A 389 -3.35 -3.83 15.87
CA PRO A 389 -1.98 -3.34 16.02
C PRO A 389 -1.99 -1.85 16.36
N ALA A 390 -1.01 -1.41 17.13
CA ALA A 390 -0.76 0.02 17.27
C ALA A 390 -0.25 0.56 15.94
N TYR A 391 -0.92 1.61 15.49
CA TYR A 391 -0.53 2.31 14.29
C TYR A 391 0.14 3.62 14.69
N ALA A 392 1.36 3.85 14.22
CA ALA A 392 1.93 5.17 14.18
C ALA A 392 1.23 5.93 13.04
N ILE A 393 0.47 6.94 13.42
CA ILE A 393 -0.34 7.75 12.51
C ILE A 393 0.24 9.16 12.53
N PRO A 394 0.36 9.84 11.36
CA PRO A 394 0.73 11.25 11.34
C PRO A 394 -0.27 12.08 12.17
N ASN A 395 0.24 13.06 12.91
CA ASN A 395 -0.61 14.06 13.54
C ASN A 395 -1.24 14.99 12.47
N GLU A 396 -2.11 15.91 12.90
CA GLU A 396 -2.90 16.74 11.98
C GLU A 396 -2.05 17.62 11.03
N ASP A 397 -0.86 18.04 11.46
CA ASP A 397 0.08 18.84 10.66
C ASP A 397 1.19 17.99 10.01
N GLU A 398 1.10 16.64 10.13
CA GLU A 398 2.05 15.67 9.59
C GLU A 398 3.52 15.86 10.06
N SER A 399 3.71 16.63 11.12
CA SER A 399 5.03 16.92 11.69
C SER A 399 5.58 15.78 12.52
N SER A 400 4.75 14.83 12.96
CA SER A 400 5.16 13.65 13.71
C SER A 400 4.22 12.46 13.51
N TYR A 401 4.75 11.27 13.77
CA TYR A 401 3.95 10.05 13.94
C TYR A 401 3.84 9.76 15.44
N GLU A 402 2.63 9.53 15.92
CA GLU A 402 2.37 9.28 17.33
C GLU A 402 1.55 8.01 17.53
N THR A 403 1.80 7.31 18.62
CA THR A 403 0.95 6.22 19.07
C THR A 403 1.15 5.91 20.54
N GLU A 404 0.07 5.55 21.23
CA GLU A 404 0.12 5.06 22.60
C GLU A 404 0.63 3.62 22.64
N ILE A 405 1.64 3.36 23.49
CA ILE A 405 2.26 2.04 23.72
C ILE A 405 2.28 1.65 25.19
N THR A 406 1.33 2.12 25.97
CA THR A 406 1.24 1.91 27.42
C THR A 406 1.27 0.43 27.79
N LEU A 407 0.40 -0.39 27.22
CA LEU A 407 0.35 -1.82 27.51
C LEU A 407 1.65 -2.54 27.16
N PHE A 408 2.24 -2.20 26.02
CA PHE A 408 3.52 -2.77 25.60
C PHE A 408 4.62 -2.45 26.62
N THR A 409 4.68 -1.20 27.09
CA THR A 409 5.64 -0.77 28.11
C THR A 409 5.39 -1.46 29.45
N GLN A 410 4.12 -1.64 29.86
CA GLN A 410 3.75 -2.41 31.06
C GLN A 410 4.18 -3.87 30.97
N LEU A 411 4.07 -4.50 29.80
CA LEU A 411 4.50 -5.89 29.58
C LEU A 411 6.03 -6.03 29.64
N ILE A 412 6.78 -5.05 29.16
CA ILE A 412 8.24 -5.01 29.35
C ILE A 412 8.56 -4.81 30.84
N ASN A 413 7.89 -3.88 31.51
CA ASN A 413 8.11 -3.58 32.94
C ASN A 413 7.82 -4.79 33.85
N SER A 414 6.90 -5.66 33.46
CA SER A 414 6.54 -6.88 34.20
C SER A 414 7.31 -8.12 33.78
N ASP A 415 8.34 -7.99 32.95
CA ASP A 415 9.11 -9.09 32.33
C ASP A 415 8.23 -10.12 31.58
N ALA A 416 7.01 -9.74 31.21
CA ALA A 416 6.11 -10.60 30.46
C ALA A 416 6.56 -10.77 28.98
N ILE A 417 7.27 -9.79 28.46
CA ILE A 417 7.90 -9.84 27.14
C ILE A 417 9.33 -9.29 27.22
N ASP A 418 10.24 -9.96 26.50
CA ASP A 418 11.59 -9.48 26.26
C ASP A 418 11.74 -9.03 24.82
N VAL A 419 11.93 -7.73 24.62
CA VAL A 419 12.02 -7.08 23.31
C VAL A 419 13.17 -6.07 23.35
N GLU A 420 14.06 -6.17 22.38
CA GLU A 420 15.20 -5.25 22.31
C GLU A 420 14.95 -4.08 21.36
N LYS A 421 14.25 -4.31 20.28
CA LYS A 421 14.10 -3.34 19.19
C LYS A 421 12.72 -3.38 18.58
N LEU A 422 12.27 -2.23 18.10
CA LEU A 422 11.08 -2.10 17.26
C LEU A 422 11.50 -1.84 15.81
N LEU A 423 10.74 -2.39 14.88
CA LEU A 423 10.80 -2.10 13.46
C LEU A 423 9.52 -1.39 13.05
N MET A 424 9.64 -0.19 12.51
CA MET A 424 8.51 0.56 11.99
C MET A 424 8.29 0.20 10.52
N VAL A 425 7.16 -0.42 10.19
CA VAL A 425 6.85 -0.91 8.85
C VAL A 425 5.57 -0.26 8.34
N PRO A 426 5.56 0.38 7.16
CA PRO A 426 4.36 0.93 6.57
C PRO A 426 3.25 -0.12 6.42
N SER A 427 2.01 0.30 6.62
CA SER A 427 0.85 -0.60 6.46
C SER A 427 0.56 -0.91 5.01
N ASP A 428 0.82 0.05 4.11
CA ASP A 428 0.75 -0.14 2.66
C ASP A 428 2.15 -0.40 2.09
N ILE A 429 2.49 -1.66 1.92
CA ILE A 429 3.80 -2.10 1.43
C ILE A 429 3.99 -1.91 -0.09
N THR A 430 2.94 -1.57 -0.82
CA THR A 430 2.96 -1.30 -2.26
C THR A 430 2.98 0.19 -2.58
N SER A 431 3.29 1.02 -1.63
CA SER A 431 3.45 2.45 -1.77
C SER A 431 4.93 2.84 -1.78
N LEU A 432 5.29 3.81 -2.61
CA LEU A 432 6.58 4.50 -2.53
C LEU A 432 6.50 5.77 -1.68
N ASN A 433 5.39 5.96 -0.96
CA ASN A 433 5.29 7.02 0.04
C ASN A 433 6.47 6.93 1.00
N GLN A 434 7.00 8.08 1.38
CA GLN A 434 8.26 8.15 2.11
C GLN A 434 8.17 9.14 3.27
N SER A 435 8.96 8.89 4.32
CA SER A 435 9.12 9.80 5.43
C SER A 435 10.57 9.84 5.88
N ILE A 436 10.98 10.97 6.41
CA ILE A 436 12.34 11.22 6.87
C ILE A 436 12.24 11.73 8.32
N PHE A 437 13.01 11.13 9.19
CA PHE A 437 13.00 11.44 10.62
C PHE A 437 14.37 11.94 11.07
N GLU A 438 14.39 12.80 12.09
CA GLU A 438 15.63 13.08 12.80
C GLU A 438 15.99 11.88 13.70
N LYS A 439 17.20 11.37 13.53
CA LYS A 439 17.71 10.20 14.27
C LYS A 439 17.61 10.33 15.79
N SER A 440 17.85 11.53 16.31
CA SER A 440 17.77 11.85 17.74
C SER A 440 16.36 12.26 18.19
N GLY A 441 15.41 12.34 17.25
CA GLY A 441 14.08 12.88 17.50
C GLY A 441 13.08 11.86 18.03
N VAL A 442 13.36 10.55 17.89
CA VAL A 442 12.43 9.51 18.36
C VAL A 442 12.44 9.42 19.88
N LYS A 443 11.27 9.58 20.48
CA LYS A 443 11.12 9.71 21.92
C LYS A 443 9.97 8.88 22.46
N LEU A 444 10.10 8.47 23.73
CA LEU A 444 9.00 7.99 24.56
C LEU A 444 8.63 9.05 25.57
N LYS A 445 7.35 9.31 25.71
CA LYS A 445 6.75 10.15 26.77
C LYS A 445 6.13 9.20 27.79
N VAL A 446 6.80 9.00 28.92
CA VAL A 446 6.39 8.03 29.95
C VAL A 446 5.79 8.76 31.15
N TYR A 447 4.53 8.46 31.45
CA TYR A 447 3.83 8.92 32.65
C TYR A 447 3.71 7.75 33.61
N TYR A 448 4.25 7.88 34.79
CA TYR A 448 4.32 6.78 35.73
C TYR A 448 4.10 7.24 37.19
N THR A 449 3.79 6.29 38.04
CA THR A 449 3.59 6.49 39.47
C THR A 449 4.52 5.57 40.25
N VAL A 450 5.14 6.08 41.27
CA VAL A 450 5.91 5.28 42.25
C VAL A 450 4.96 4.99 43.43
N PRO A 451 4.64 3.72 43.69
CA PRO A 451 3.87 3.34 44.88
C PRO A 451 4.66 3.69 46.16
N ASN A 452 3.99 4.24 47.15
CA ASN A 452 4.57 4.52 48.48
C ASN A 452 4.70 3.26 49.31
#